data_e5c1ef895a03dfc0b92b7869be63a6f2
#
_entry.id   e5c1ef895a03dfc0b92b7869be63a6f2
#
_cell.length_a   1.000
_cell.length_b   1.000
_cell.length_c   1.000
_cell.angle_alpha   90.00
_cell.angle_beta   90.00
_cell.angle_gamma   90.00
#
_symmetry.space_group_name_H-M   'P 1'
#
loop_
_entity.id
_entity.type
_entity.pdbx_description
1 polymer ?
#
loop_
_entity_poly.entity_id
_entity_poly.type
_entity_poly.pdbx_seq_one_letter_code
_entity_poly.pdbx_strand_id
1 'polypeptide(L)'
;MQRGIFILRRTGRVIIVFFLVFFCMAGLWLVQSFRESRVVKTKKEYRNVYITDVKQQKVEGIWRGQKKTWQLRSAVSKEKIRGVADLIEEQGKVVKVRKKPDMIQGKILRIMDKKLQIENYGFVSLDAEFCVYHLKSDGIVTPGEVSELSVGESEAKYVAASGKICAVLLYERAEKTAKIRVILQNEKNHSYDFPNVCFSATTGYTVVAGKKKTHFDASEKQKLTAQNVKEHIVVIPDSGGKIRVESVNKQYGHPEYRGIFEIDLVDKALHIINELPLEEYLYSVVPSEMPTEYQKEALKAQAVCARSYAIKQMAGKRLAALGAHVDDSVAFQVYNNLREDAASIAAVNETKGQVVWAENQVAETYFYSVSAGVSAGIKEVWFAKKDRSYLMPCVLLGDSRKTLDLQKEADFSKFLKDETKSYDANSPWYRWRTTVSEKQLQQFISEKIKSRYEKNPTQIQTKQKDGTFFSTGQTELGEIKKVEILKRGKSGVAVMAQITGSKNTLRIYTEYNLRNLFGGEKLIYLRKDKKEVSGLSCLPSGYFTIEKKGDSYIFTGGGYG
;
A
#
# COMPACT_ATOMS: atom_id res chain seq x y z
N MET A 1 -74.37 62.10 44.67
CA MET A 1 -73.39 60.97 44.55
C MET A 1 -73.17 60.50 43.10
N GLN A 2 -73.00 61.35 42.09
CA GLN A 2 -72.84 60.90 40.71
C GLN A 2 -71.77 61.64 39.89
N ARG A 3 -70.97 62.50 40.49
CA ARG A 3 -69.90 63.25 39.76
C ARG A 3 -68.48 62.73 40.03
N GLY A 4 -68.24 61.85 40.98
CA GLY A 4 -66.91 61.36 41.32
C GLY A 4 -66.40 60.18 40.50
N ILE A 5 -67.32 59.34 39.95
CA ILE A 5 -66.95 58.13 39.24
C ILE A 5 -66.53 58.38 37.77
N PHE A 6 -66.94 59.51 37.19
CA PHE A 6 -66.61 59.85 35.81
C PHE A 6 -65.17 60.41 35.63
N ILE A 7 -64.60 61.05 36.63
CA ILE A 7 -63.22 61.58 36.56
C ILE A 7 -62.18 60.47 36.74
N LEU A 8 -62.45 59.49 37.60
CA LEU A 8 -61.56 58.36 37.80
C LEU A 8 -61.46 57.47 36.59
N ARG A 9 -62.55 57.28 35.84
CA ARG A 9 -62.53 56.52 34.56
C ARG A 9 -61.80 57.23 33.41
N ARG A 10 -61.75 58.55 33.37
CA ARG A 10 -61.00 59.31 32.33
C ARG A 10 -59.50 59.30 32.64
N THR A 11 -59.07 59.46 33.88
CA THR A 11 -57.66 59.39 34.23
C THR A 11 -57.12 57.98 34.13
N GLY A 12 -57.84 56.94 34.47
CA GLY A 12 -57.41 55.55 34.31
C GLY A 12 -57.22 55.16 32.82
N ARG A 13 -58.10 55.64 31.91
CA ARG A 13 -57.89 55.39 30.46
C ARG A 13 -56.68 56.12 29.90
N VAL A 14 -56.42 57.33 30.31
CA VAL A 14 -55.23 58.09 29.88
C VAL A 14 -53.95 57.42 30.43
N ILE A 15 -53.94 56.96 31.68
CA ILE A 15 -52.81 56.26 32.26
C ILE A 15 -52.59 54.91 31.58
N ILE A 16 -53.65 54.15 31.25
CA ILE A 16 -53.54 52.87 30.51
C ILE A 16 -53.02 53.11 29.09
N VAL A 17 -53.46 54.15 28.38
CA VAL A 17 -52.96 54.49 27.03
C VAL A 17 -51.47 54.90 27.12
N PHE A 18 -51.05 55.69 28.11
CA PHE A 18 -49.64 56.02 28.30
C PHE A 18 -48.80 54.81 28.64
N PHE A 19 -49.25 53.89 29.48
CA PHE A 19 -48.57 52.64 29.78
C PHE A 19 -48.49 51.72 28.55
N LEU A 20 -49.57 51.59 27.76
CA LEU A 20 -49.57 50.81 26.50
C LEU A 20 -48.63 51.39 25.45
N VAL A 21 -48.62 52.73 25.27
CA VAL A 21 -47.67 53.38 24.37
C VAL A 21 -46.22 53.26 24.84
N PHE A 22 -45.95 53.37 26.16
CA PHE A 22 -44.65 53.19 26.73
C PHE A 22 -44.16 51.73 26.62
N PHE A 23 -45.04 50.74 26.87
CA PHE A 23 -44.73 49.33 26.65
C PHE A 23 -44.53 48.99 25.16
N CYS A 24 -45.30 49.57 24.25
CA CYS A 24 -45.08 49.42 22.81
C CYS A 24 -43.78 50.08 22.34
N MET A 25 -43.45 51.26 22.85
CA MET A 25 -42.18 51.95 22.52
C MET A 25 -40.99 51.22 23.15
N ALA A 26 -41.11 50.75 24.41
CA ALA A 26 -40.11 49.92 25.05
C ALA A 26 -39.94 48.55 24.39
N GLY A 27 -41.03 47.95 23.93
CA GLY A 27 -41.01 46.70 23.12
C GLY A 27 -40.36 46.90 21.73
N LEU A 28 -40.67 48.02 21.04
CA LEU A 28 -40.00 48.39 19.80
C LEU A 28 -38.51 48.72 20.00
N TRP A 29 -38.15 49.38 21.07
CA TRP A 29 -36.75 49.68 21.42
C TRP A 29 -35.99 48.39 21.82
N LEU A 30 -36.60 47.48 22.57
CA LEU A 30 -36.06 46.15 22.83
C LEU A 30 -35.92 45.29 21.56
N VAL A 31 -36.93 45.30 20.67
CA VAL A 31 -36.85 44.58 19.40
C VAL A 31 -35.77 45.19 18.49
N GLN A 32 -35.60 46.51 18.53
CA GLN A 32 -34.57 47.22 17.78
C GLN A 32 -33.18 46.99 18.38
N SER A 33 -33.03 47.06 19.70
CA SER A 33 -31.78 46.68 20.38
C SER A 33 -31.47 45.21 20.27
N PHE A 34 -32.46 44.31 20.26
CA PHE A 34 -32.25 42.86 19.93
C PHE A 34 -31.94 42.62 18.45
N ARG A 35 -32.38 43.48 17.52
CA ARG A 35 -31.94 43.42 16.12
C ARG A 35 -30.52 43.95 15.93
N GLU A 36 -30.14 45.02 16.64
CA GLU A 36 -28.77 45.54 16.57
C GLU A 36 -27.76 44.66 17.33
N SER A 37 -28.16 43.96 18.40
CA SER A 37 -27.28 43.02 19.13
C SER A 37 -27.14 41.64 18.47
N ARG A 38 -27.82 41.30 17.37
CA ARG A 38 -27.69 40.07 16.59
C ARG A 38 -27.02 40.24 15.23
N VAL A 39 -26.15 41.19 15.08
CA VAL A 39 -25.08 41.01 14.09
C VAL A 39 -24.02 40.10 14.76
N VAL A 40 -24.32 38.80 14.82
CA VAL A 40 -23.30 37.80 15.12
C VAL A 40 -22.21 38.07 14.07
N LYS A 41 -21.09 38.63 14.49
CA LYS A 41 -19.91 38.80 13.66
C LYS A 41 -19.46 37.39 13.27
N THR A 42 -20.05 36.84 12.18
CA THR A 42 -19.67 35.54 11.65
C THR A 42 -18.26 35.68 11.13
N LYS A 43 -17.31 35.27 11.98
CA LYS A 43 -15.91 35.18 11.61
C LYS A 43 -15.69 33.80 11.03
N LYS A 44 -15.24 33.73 9.78
CA LYS A 44 -14.86 32.49 9.09
C LYS A 44 -13.36 32.51 8.85
N GLU A 45 -12.70 31.38 9.07
CA GLU A 45 -11.29 31.19 8.76
C GLU A 45 -11.17 30.13 7.68
N TYR A 46 -10.49 30.46 6.58
CA TYR A 46 -10.14 29.57 5.48
C TYR A 46 -8.64 29.29 5.61
N ARG A 47 -8.28 28.12 6.05
CA ARG A 47 -6.90 27.75 6.31
C ARG A 47 -6.25 27.11 5.08
N ASN A 48 -4.96 27.36 4.93
CA ASN A 48 -4.10 26.75 3.93
C ASN A 48 -4.60 26.95 2.47
N VAL A 49 -5.22 28.11 2.17
CA VAL A 49 -5.66 28.48 0.84
C VAL A 49 -4.45 28.74 -0.05
N TYR A 50 -4.36 28.12 -1.23
CA TYR A 50 -3.38 28.54 -2.24
C TYR A 50 -3.94 29.72 -3.05
N ILE A 51 -3.38 30.90 -2.88
CA ILE A 51 -3.78 32.12 -3.59
C ILE A 51 -3.14 32.10 -4.98
N THR A 52 -3.99 32.04 -6.00
CA THR A 52 -3.59 31.99 -7.41
C THR A 52 -3.49 33.38 -8.03
N ASP A 53 -4.45 34.25 -7.72
CA ASP A 53 -4.49 35.59 -8.26
C ASP A 53 -5.13 36.61 -7.32
N VAL A 54 -4.81 37.88 -7.55
CA VAL A 54 -5.40 39.02 -6.84
C VAL A 54 -5.69 40.12 -7.86
N LYS A 55 -6.97 40.49 -8.00
CA LYS A 55 -7.43 41.54 -8.92
C LYS A 55 -8.27 42.53 -8.15
N GLN A 56 -7.84 43.79 -8.15
CA GLN A 56 -8.53 44.86 -7.42
C GLN A 56 -8.75 44.48 -5.94
N GLN A 57 -10.01 44.28 -5.53
CA GLN A 57 -10.39 43.85 -4.19
C GLN A 57 -10.87 42.39 -4.12
N LYS A 58 -10.46 41.56 -5.07
CA LYS A 58 -10.81 40.13 -5.10
C LYS A 58 -9.57 39.27 -5.01
N VAL A 59 -9.63 38.19 -4.22
CA VAL A 59 -8.63 37.14 -4.12
C VAL A 59 -9.20 35.87 -4.71
N GLU A 60 -8.52 35.31 -5.67
CA GLU A 60 -8.81 33.98 -6.25
C GLU A 60 -7.85 32.94 -5.68
N GLY A 61 -8.34 31.76 -5.36
CA GLY A 61 -7.51 30.70 -4.80
C GLY A 61 -8.18 29.34 -4.82
N ILE A 62 -7.43 28.35 -4.32
CA ILE A 62 -7.89 26.97 -4.16
C ILE A 62 -8.00 26.67 -2.66
N TRP A 63 -9.16 26.21 -2.24
CA TRP A 63 -9.43 25.81 -0.87
C TRP A 63 -10.19 24.49 -0.84
N ARG A 64 -9.68 23.49 -0.10
CA ARG A 64 -10.25 22.15 -0.01
C ARG A 64 -10.59 21.56 -1.39
N GLY A 65 -9.66 21.66 -2.33
CA GLY A 65 -9.81 21.12 -3.69
C GLY A 65 -10.67 21.94 -4.64
N GLN A 66 -11.28 23.05 -4.21
CA GLN A 66 -12.18 23.87 -5.03
C GLN A 66 -11.62 25.26 -5.29
N LYS A 67 -11.77 25.76 -6.50
CA LYS A 67 -11.51 27.16 -6.84
C LYS A 67 -12.56 28.03 -6.18
N LYS A 68 -12.13 29.11 -5.53
CA LYS A 68 -13.00 30.07 -4.84
C LYS A 68 -12.48 31.49 -4.98
N THR A 69 -13.40 32.46 -4.94
CA THR A 69 -13.10 33.89 -4.94
C THR A 69 -13.62 34.51 -3.66
N TRP A 70 -12.83 35.38 -3.04
CA TRP A 70 -13.20 36.13 -1.85
C TRP A 70 -13.09 37.62 -2.12
N GLN A 71 -13.97 38.40 -1.51
CA GLN A 71 -13.92 39.87 -1.57
C GLN A 71 -12.99 40.36 -0.42
N LEU A 72 -12.02 41.22 -0.75
CA LEU A 72 -11.15 41.86 0.25
C LEU A 72 -11.84 43.12 0.80
N ARG A 73 -11.60 43.43 2.08
CA ARG A 73 -12.04 44.70 2.67
C ARG A 73 -11.19 45.87 2.14
N SER A 74 -9.90 45.66 1.90
CA SER A 74 -8.94 46.61 1.36
C SER A 74 -8.04 45.93 0.33
N ALA A 75 -7.53 46.70 -0.63
CA ALA A 75 -6.65 46.21 -1.67
C ALA A 75 -5.31 45.70 -1.04
N VAL A 76 -4.80 44.57 -1.55
CA VAL A 76 -3.53 43.98 -1.20
C VAL A 76 -2.78 43.62 -2.47
N SER A 77 -1.48 43.86 -2.54
CA SER A 77 -0.70 43.48 -3.74
C SER A 77 -0.53 41.98 -3.86
N LYS A 78 -0.58 41.49 -5.11
CA LYS A 78 -0.45 40.06 -5.45
C LYS A 78 0.86 39.47 -4.96
N GLU A 79 1.97 40.18 -5.11
CA GLU A 79 3.31 39.72 -4.74
C GLU A 79 3.40 39.46 -3.24
N LYS A 80 2.69 40.21 -2.41
CA LYS A 80 2.69 40.07 -0.96
C LYS A 80 1.98 38.82 -0.48
N ILE A 81 0.97 38.33 -1.20
CA ILE A 81 0.09 37.27 -0.69
C ILE A 81 0.00 36.02 -1.57
N ARG A 82 0.60 36.00 -2.76
CA ARG A 82 0.65 34.79 -3.62
C ARG A 82 1.29 33.60 -2.88
N GLY A 83 0.70 32.43 -3.02
CA GLY A 83 1.13 31.20 -2.34
C GLY A 83 0.12 30.76 -1.27
N VAL A 84 0.57 30.00 -0.28
CA VAL A 84 -0.32 29.44 0.75
C VAL A 84 -0.54 30.46 1.87
N ALA A 85 -1.80 30.70 2.23
CA ALA A 85 -2.19 31.64 3.26
C ALA A 85 -3.48 31.22 3.98
N ASP A 86 -3.70 31.77 5.17
CA ASP A 86 -5.01 31.72 5.84
C ASP A 86 -5.77 33.03 5.56
N LEU A 87 -7.06 32.91 5.23
CA LEU A 87 -7.95 34.04 5.01
C LEU A 87 -8.93 34.15 6.18
N ILE A 88 -9.04 35.32 6.77
CA ILE A 88 -10.03 35.61 7.82
C ILE A 88 -11.10 36.50 7.24
N GLU A 89 -12.33 35.99 7.16
CA GLU A 89 -13.50 36.67 6.65
C GLU A 89 -14.39 37.15 7.80
N GLU A 90 -14.82 38.40 7.72
CA GLU A 90 -15.82 38.98 8.62
C GLU A 90 -16.86 39.69 7.75
N GLN A 91 -18.15 39.42 7.98
CA GLN A 91 -19.26 40.02 7.23
C GLN A 91 -19.12 39.87 5.69
N GLY A 92 -18.67 38.67 5.23
CA GLY A 92 -18.52 38.39 3.80
C GLY A 92 -17.31 39.02 3.12
N LYS A 93 -16.41 39.70 3.87
CA LYS A 93 -15.19 40.30 3.32
C LYS A 93 -13.97 39.80 4.09
N VAL A 94 -12.91 39.46 3.38
CA VAL A 94 -11.61 39.09 3.97
C VAL A 94 -10.97 40.34 4.58
N VAL A 95 -10.79 40.29 5.88
CA VAL A 95 -10.21 41.38 6.68
C VAL A 95 -8.73 41.18 6.95
N LYS A 96 -8.27 39.92 6.88
CA LYS A 96 -6.86 39.59 7.13
C LYS A 96 -6.42 38.42 6.27
N VAL A 97 -5.24 38.56 5.68
CA VAL A 97 -4.51 37.48 4.98
C VAL A 97 -3.24 37.20 5.76
N ARG A 98 -3.04 35.94 6.18
CA ARG A 98 -1.85 35.48 6.88
C ARG A 98 -1.08 34.55 5.96
N LYS A 99 -0.11 35.05 5.23
CA LYS A 99 0.77 34.25 4.41
C LYS A 99 1.58 33.29 5.29
N LYS A 100 1.73 32.07 4.85
CA LYS A 100 2.62 31.09 5.46
C LYS A 100 4.05 31.37 4.98
N PRO A 101 4.98 31.79 5.86
CA PRO A 101 6.28 32.29 5.40
C PRO A 101 7.31 31.19 5.17
N ASP A 102 7.21 30.10 5.94
CA ASP A 102 8.26 29.09 5.98
C ASP A 102 8.11 28.10 4.83
N MET A 103 9.20 27.90 4.11
CA MET A 103 9.28 26.92 3.04
C MET A 103 10.49 26.05 3.25
N ILE A 104 10.28 24.73 3.35
CA ILE A 104 11.34 23.75 3.46
C ILE A 104 11.33 22.87 2.21
N GLN A 105 12.47 22.28 1.89
CA GLN A 105 12.66 21.41 0.73
C GLN A 105 13.55 20.23 1.12
N GLY A 106 13.17 19.04 0.70
CA GLY A 106 13.91 17.81 0.96
C GLY A 106 13.15 16.60 0.45
N LYS A 107 13.84 15.48 0.33
CA LYS A 107 13.23 14.21 -0.06
C LYS A 107 12.26 13.72 1.01
N ILE A 108 11.11 13.17 0.59
CA ILE A 108 10.23 12.41 1.50
C ILE A 108 10.89 11.06 1.79
N LEU A 109 11.36 10.87 3.01
CA LEU A 109 11.96 9.61 3.44
C LEU A 109 10.90 8.62 3.92
N ARG A 110 9.87 9.08 4.69
CA ARG A 110 8.76 8.25 5.18
C ARG A 110 7.47 9.03 5.21
N ILE A 111 6.36 8.30 5.02
CA ILE A 111 5.00 8.85 5.10
C ILE A 111 4.25 8.09 6.19
N MET A 112 3.81 8.80 7.22
CA MET A 112 2.99 8.28 8.32
C MET A 112 1.67 9.05 8.37
N ASP A 113 0.70 8.53 9.12
CA ASP A 113 -0.68 9.09 9.15
C ASP A 113 -0.73 10.63 9.33
N LYS A 114 0.05 11.16 10.27
CA LYS A 114 0.02 12.60 10.63
C LYS A 114 1.37 13.30 10.56
N LYS A 115 2.37 12.69 9.94
CA LYS A 115 3.72 13.27 9.82
C LYS A 115 4.47 12.72 8.62
N LEU A 116 5.37 13.54 8.08
CA LEU A 116 6.35 13.14 7.07
C LEU A 116 7.74 13.18 7.68
N GLN A 117 8.59 12.22 7.32
CA GLN A 117 10.03 12.36 7.52
C GLN A 117 10.61 12.99 6.26
N ILE A 118 11.20 14.16 6.43
CA ILE A 118 11.83 14.93 5.34
C ILE A 118 13.33 14.94 5.59
N GLU A 119 14.08 14.66 4.54
CA GLU A 119 15.54 14.71 4.55
C GLU A 119 16.03 16.05 5.11
N ASN A 120 17.02 16.03 6.00
CA ASN A 120 17.58 17.17 6.75
C ASN A 120 16.65 17.85 7.76
N TYR A 121 15.36 17.48 7.84
CA TYR A 121 14.39 18.07 8.79
C TYR A 121 13.83 17.06 9.79
N GLY A 122 14.02 15.76 9.55
CA GLY A 122 13.44 14.70 10.38
C GLY A 122 11.92 14.62 10.26
N PHE A 123 11.25 14.19 11.33
CA PHE A 123 9.79 14.08 11.36
C PHE A 123 9.12 15.42 11.60
N VAL A 124 8.30 15.86 10.65
CA VAL A 124 7.49 17.08 10.72
C VAL A 124 6.01 16.71 10.70
N SER A 125 5.24 17.21 11.66
CA SER A 125 3.80 16.96 11.76
C SER A 125 3.02 17.67 10.66
N LEU A 126 1.91 17.07 10.22
CA LEU A 126 0.98 17.69 9.29
C LEU A 126 -0.04 18.56 10.04
N ASP A 127 -0.45 19.68 9.44
CA ASP A 127 -1.57 20.49 9.92
C ASP A 127 -2.89 19.70 9.74
N ALA A 128 -3.88 20.00 10.57
CA ALA A 128 -5.18 19.32 10.50
C ALA A 128 -5.93 19.57 9.16
N GLU A 129 -5.67 20.72 8.55
CA GLU A 129 -6.21 21.09 7.22
C GLU A 129 -5.09 21.10 6.16
N PHE A 130 -4.17 20.16 6.26
CA PHE A 130 -3.09 19.95 5.31
C PHE A 130 -3.61 19.75 3.87
N CYS A 131 -2.93 20.35 2.90
CA CYS A 131 -3.31 20.33 1.47
C CYS A 131 -2.14 19.92 0.59
N VAL A 132 -2.46 19.37 -0.59
CA VAL A 132 -1.50 19.11 -1.67
C VAL A 132 -1.89 19.93 -2.88
N TYR A 133 -0.91 20.55 -3.53
CA TYR A 133 -1.10 21.36 -4.73
C TYR A 133 -0.10 20.95 -5.83
N HIS A 134 -0.56 20.81 -7.05
CA HIS A 134 0.28 20.67 -8.24
C HIS A 134 0.56 22.02 -8.87
N LEU A 135 1.82 22.31 -9.09
CA LEU A 135 2.30 23.50 -9.79
C LEU A 135 2.78 23.09 -11.18
N LYS A 136 2.05 23.49 -12.20
CA LYS A 136 2.41 23.25 -13.60
C LYS A 136 3.46 24.22 -14.07
N SER A 137 4.20 23.83 -15.12
CA SER A 137 5.24 24.66 -15.74
C SER A 137 4.70 25.98 -16.30
N ASP A 138 3.46 26.03 -16.74
CA ASP A 138 2.74 27.23 -17.20
C ASP A 138 2.24 28.15 -16.07
N GLY A 139 2.51 27.79 -14.81
CA GLY A 139 2.08 28.52 -13.61
C GLY A 139 0.66 28.23 -13.16
N ILE A 140 -0.06 27.31 -13.81
CA ILE A 140 -1.37 26.84 -13.37
C ILE A 140 -1.18 25.99 -12.11
N VAL A 141 -2.06 26.22 -11.13
CA VAL A 141 -2.11 25.43 -9.89
C VAL A 141 -3.41 24.65 -9.85
N THR A 142 -3.29 23.37 -9.52
CA THR A 142 -4.45 22.48 -9.33
C THR A 142 -4.38 21.81 -7.96
N PRO A 143 -5.53 21.46 -7.37
CA PRO A 143 -5.52 20.67 -6.15
C PRO A 143 -4.98 19.27 -6.42
N GLY A 144 -4.26 18.71 -5.45
CA GLY A 144 -3.79 17.34 -5.42
C GLY A 144 -4.35 16.58 -4.22
N GLU A 145 -4.14 15.29 -4.20
CA GLU A 145 -4.58 14.38 -3.16
C GLU A 145 -3.39 13.96 -2.26
N VAL A 146 -3.64 13.73 -0.98
CA VAL A 146 -2.62 13.19 -0.06
C VAL A 146 -2.12 11.80 -0.50
N SER A 147 -2.98 11.09 -1.24
CA SER A 147 -2.66 9.79 -1.86
C SER A 147 -1.54 9.87 -2.90
N GLU A 148 -1.28 11.02 -3.48
CA GLU A 148 -0.26 11.23 -4.52
C GLU A 148 1.15 11.45 -3.97
N LEU A 149 1.29 11.70 -2.66
CA LEU A 149 2.61 11.79 -2.03
C LEU A 149 3.27 10.42 -2.07
N SER A 150 4.52 10.39 -2.53
CA SER A 150 5.33 9.16 -2.59
C SER A 150 6.65 9.33 -1.83
N VAL A 151 7.13 8.25 -1.24
CA VAL A 151 8.49 8.21 -0.69
C VAL A 151 9.51 8.37 -1.81
N GLY A 152 10.64 9.01 -1.54
CA GLY A 152 11.64 9.33 -2.56
C GLY A 152 11.34 10.59 -3.37
N GLU A 153 10.19 11.26 -3.17
CA GLU A 153 9.89 12.55 -3.80
C GLU A 153 10.85 13.62 -3.33
N SER A 154 11.72 14.09 -4.22
CA SER A 154 12.86 14.99 -3.89
C SER A 154 12.66 16.45 -4.29
N GLU A 155 11.62 16.76 -5.07
CA GLU A 155 11.40 18.12 -5.59
C GLU A 155 10.17 18.79 -4.98
N ALA A 156 9.48 18.12 -4.06
CA ALA A 156 8.40 18.73 -3.32
C ALA A 156 8.93 19.89 -2.45
N LYS A 157 8.16 20.97 -2.41
CA LYS A 157 8.35 22.04 -1.43
C LYS A 157 7.22 21.99 -0.41
N TYR A 158 7.56 22.20 0.83
CA TYR A 158 6.63 22.12 1.94
C TYR A 158 6.45 23.50 2.53
N VAL A 159 5.21 23.97 2.56
CA VAL A 159 4.86 25.21 3.24
C VAL A 159 4.58 24.90 4.69
N ALA A 160 5.33 25.50 5.60
CA ALA A 160 5.23 25.26 7.03
C ALA A 160 4.79 26.50 7.78
N ALA A 161 4.16 26.30 8.92
CA ALA A 161 3.88 27.32 9.92
C ALA A 161 3.68 26.68 11.29
N SER A 162 4.17 27.33 12.33
CA SER A 162 4.05 26.84 13.72
C SER A 162 4.55 25.40 13.90
N GLY A 163 5.66 25.03 13.23
CA GLY A 163 6.27 23.71 13.30
C GLY A 163 5.49 22.59 12.60
N LYS A 164 4.49 22.91 11.77
CA LYS A 164 3.70 21.92 11.02
C LYS A 164 3.71 22.22 9.53
N ILE A 165 3.64 21.17 8.70
CA ILE A 165 3.45 21.29 7.26
C ILE A 165 1.98 21.60 6.99
N CYS A 166 1.74 22.75 6.38
CA CYS A 166 0.41 23.25 6.00
C CYS A 166 0.02 22.81 4.57
N ALA A 167 1.00 22.76 3.67
CA ALA A 167 0.77 22.32 2.30
C ALA A 167 2.05 21.70 1.72
N VAL A 168 1.87 20.79 0.75
CA VAL A 168 2.92 20.30 -0.14
C VAL A 168 2.67 20.82 -1.54
N LEU A 169 3.72 21.34 -2.16
CA LEU A 169 3.74 21.82 -3.52
C LEU A 169 4.51 20.83 -4.37
N LEU A 170 3.80 20.07 -5.20
CA LEU A 170 4.36 19.14 -6.18
C LEU A 170 4.53 19.86 -7.51
N TYR A 171 5.73 19.81 -8.06
CA TYR A 171 6.03 20.44 -9.36
C TYR A 171 5.85 19.41 -10.48
N GLU A 172 5.11 19.80 -11.53
CA GLU A 172 5.02 18.99 -12.75
C GLU A 172 6.40 18.92 -13.42
N ARG A 173 6.84 17.71 -13.72
CA ARG A 173 8.18 17.45 -14.27
C ARG A 173 8.11 17.10 -15.74
N ALA A 174 9.06 17.60 -16.51
CA ALA A 174 9.51 16.94 -17.73
C ALA A 174 10.09 15.57 -17.34
N GLU A 175 9.83 14.52 -18.14
CA GLU A 175 10.14 13.11 -17.90
C GLU A 175 11.36 12.85 -17.00
N LYS A 176 11.11 12.36 -15.79
CA LYS A 176 12.14 11.81 -14.93
C LYS A 176 12.07 10.29 -14.95
N THR A 177 13.23 9.66 -15.01
CA THR A 177 13.35 8.23 -14.76
C THR A 177 12.75 7.91 -13.40
N ALA A 178 11.68 7.16 -13.36
CA ALA A 178 11.05 6.75 -12.11
C ALA A 178 12.05 5.95 -11.27
N LYS A 179 12.22 6.32 -10.00
CA LYS A 179 13.06 5.59 -9.05
C LYS A 179 12.18 4.76 -8.11
N ILE A 180 12.57 3.52 -7.92
CA ILE A 180 11.96 2.63 -6.94
C ILE A 180 12.82 2.57 -5.68
N ARG A 181 12.17 2.34 -4.53
CA ARG A 181 12.80 2.21 -3.22
C ARG A 181 12.46 0.84 -2.66
N VAL A 182 13.48 0.02 -2.46
CA VAL A 182 13.38 -1.37 -2.01
C VAL A 182 13.95 -1.47 -0.61
N ILE A 183 13.14 -1.84 0.39
CA ILE A 183 13.68 -2.17 1.72
C ILE A 183 14.16 -3.61 1.73
N LEU A 184 15.38 -3.83 2.20
CA LEU A 184 15.97 -5.17 2.26
C LEU A 184 15.49 -5.94 3.47
N GLN A 185 15.22 -7.23 3.29
CA GLN A 185 14.95 -8.16 4.39
C GLN A 185 16.22 -8.82 4.92
N ASN A 186 16.26 -9.00 6.23
CA ASN A 186 17.21 -9.87 6.90
C ASN A 186 16.72 -11.32 6.78
N GLU A 187 17.41 -12.14 6.01
CA GLU A 187 17.00 -13.51 5.71
C GLU A 187 16.94 -14.44 6.93
N LYS A 188 17.65 -14.10 8.00
CA LYS A 188 17.68 -14.94 9.21
C LYS A 188 16.35 -14.93 9.98
N ASN A 189 15.66 -13.81 9.97
CA ASN A 189 14.43 -13.60 10.76
C ASN A 189 13.26 -13.02 9.96
N HIS A 190 13.45 -12.81 8.66
CA HIS A 190 12.46 -12.21 7.74
C HIS A 190 11.91 -10.85 8.22
N SER A 191 12.72 -10.10 8.99
CA SER A 191 12.43 -8.72 9.39
C SER A 191 13.23 -7.74 8.54
N TYR A 192 12.97 -6.45 8.71
CA TYR A 192 13.78 -5.38 8.10
C TYR A 192 14.90 -4.89 9.02
N ASP A 193 15.06 -5.55 10.18
CA ASP A 193 15.98 -5.14 11.23
C ASP A 193 17.34 -5.80 11.07
N PHE A 194 18.36 -4.98 10.86
CA PHE A 194 19.74 -5.42 10.85
C PHE A 194 20.46 -4.89 12.09
N PRO A 195 21.09 -5.75 12.90
CA PRO A 195 21.88 -5.31 14.06
C PRO A 195 23.15 -4.58 13.61
N ASN A 196 23.66 -4.92 12.44
CA ASN A 196 24.78 -4.28 11.77
C ASN A 196 24.69 -4.50 10.26
N VAL A 197 25.33 -3.61 9.51
CA VAL A 197 25.44 -3.69 8.06
C VAL A 197 26.90 -3.56 7.68
N CYS A 198 27.42 -4.54 6.93
CA CYS A 198 28.75 -4.48 6.34
C CYS A 198 28.59 -4.41 4.83
N PHE A 199 29.23 -3.42 4.21
CA PHE A 199 29.14 -3.20 2.77
C PHE A 199 30.47 -2.73 2.18
N SER A 200 30.62 -2.94 0.90
CA SER A 200 31.68 -2.42 0.04
C SER A 200 31.08 -2.02 -1.32
N ALA A 201 31.87 -1.60 -2.28
CA ALA A 201 31.39 -1.40 -3.64
C ALA A 201 32.38 -1.95 -4.67
N THR A 202 31.90 -2.17 -5.90
CA THR A 202 32.71 -2.66 -7.03
C THR A 202 33.60 -1.58 -7.64
N THR A 203 33.29 -0.31 -7.34
CA THR A 203 34.08 0.89 -7.66
C THR A 203 34.37 1.64 -6.38
N GLY A 204 35.07 2.79 -6.45
CA GLY A 204 35.10 3.75 -5.35
C GLY A 204 33.65 4.14 -4.97
N TYR A 205 33.45 4.62 -3.74
CA TYR A 205 32.13 5.03 -3.27
C TYR A 205 32.22 6.08 -2.18
N THR A 206 31.17 6.89 -2.06
CA THR A 206 31.07 7.95 -1.06
C THR A 206 30.00 7.62 -0.04
N VAL A 207 30.34 7.74 1.24
CA VAL A 207 29.39 7.69 2.37
C VAL A 207 29.10 9.12 2.82
N VAL A 208 27.81 9.48 2.82
CA VAL A 208 27.32 10.79 3.27
C VAL A 208 26.57 10.60 4.58
N ALA A 209 27.01 11.27 5.64
CA ALA A 209 26.38 11.32 6.94
C ALA A 209 26.18 12.78 7.32
N GLY A 210 24.94 13.28 7.28
CA GLY A 210 24.63 14.70 7.42
C GLY A 210 25.44 15.56 6.42
N LYS A 211 26.32 16.41 6.95
CA LYS A 211 27.20 17.26 6.14
C LYS A 211 28.55 16.61 5.77
N LYS A 212 28.89 15.51 6.43
CA LYS A 212 30.17 14.82 6.23
C LYS A 212 30.07 13.90 5.01
N LYS A 213 31.05 14.02 4.10
CA LYS A 213 31.25 13.12 2.97
C LYS A 213 32.62 12.47 3.10
N THR A 214 32.67 11.15 3.01
CA THR A 214 33.92 10.38 3.06
C THR A 214 33.93 9.44 1.87
N HIS A 215 34.98 9.51 1.08
CA HIS A 215 35.21 8.63 -0.06
C HIS A 215 36.06 7.43 0.37
N PHE A 216 35.77 6.26 -0.19
CA PHE A 216 36.44 4.99 0.04
C PHE A 216 36.81 4.36 -1.31
N ASP A 217 37.90 3.61 -1.32
CA ASP A 217 38.34 2.88 -2.50
C ASP A 217 37.45 1.66 -2.79
N ALA A 218 37.54 1.16 -4.03
CA ALA A 218 36.85 -0.06 -4.42
C ALA A 218 37.17 -1.22 -3.46
N SER A 219 36.14 -2.00 -3.13
CA SER A 219 36.21 -3.16 -2.23
C SER A 219 36.59 -2.86 -0.77
N GLU A 220 36.88 -1.62 -0.40
CA GLU A 220 37.07 -1.24 1.00
C GLU A 220 35.76 -1.47 1.78
N LYS A 221 35.85 -2.18 2.91
CA LYS A 221 34.66 -2.56 3.68
C LYS A 221 34.35 -1.55 4.77
N GLN A 222 33.09 -1.15 4.84
CA GLN A 222 32.59 -0.33 5.93
C GLN A 222 31.56 -1.11 6.74
N LYS A 223 31.60 -0.95 8.06
CA LYS A 223 30.65 -1.58 8.99
C LYS A 223 29.91 -0.53 9.79
N LEU A 224 28.59 -0.54 9.66
CA LEU A 224 27.68 0.26 10.45
C LEU A 224 27.01 -0.60 11.51
N THR A 225 26.77 -0.02 12.68
CA THR A 225 26.05 -0.64 13.78
C THR A 225 25.03 0.35 14.35
N ALA A 226 24.04 -0.15 15.07
CA ALA A 226 23.05 0.70 15.73
C ALA A 226 23.68 1.72 16.71
N GLN A 227 24.90 1.46 17.20
CA GLN A 227 25.60 2.35 18.13
C GLN A 227 26.32 3.51 17.41
N ASN A 228 26.80 3.29 16.17
CA ASN A 228 27.59 4.31 15.44
C ASN A 228 26.77 5.11 14.43
N VAL A 229 25.55 4.67 14.07
CA VAL A 229 24.64 5.42 13.20
C VAL A 229 23.76 6.34 14.06
N LYS A 230 23.94 7.65 13.90
CA LYS A 230 23.19 8.68 14.63
C LYS A 230 22.32 9.54 13.74
N GLU A 231 22.53 9.47 12.45
CA GLU A 231 21.83 10.26 11.42
C GLU A 231 21.65 9.42 10.15
N HIS A 232 20.82 9.92 9.25
CA HIS A 232 20.59 9.32 7.93
C HIS A 232 21.89 9.19 7.16
N ILE A 233 22.19 7.99 6.66
CA ILE A 233 23.41 7.70 5.89
C ILE A 233 23.01 7.36 4.46
N VAL A 234 23.72 7.97 3.50
CA VAL A 234 23.59 7.63 2.07
C VAL A 234 24.91 7.09 1.56
N VAL A 235 24.88 5.92 0.91
CA VAL A 235 26.02 5.27 0.26
C VAL A 235 25.85 5.39 -1.24
N ILE A 236 26.80 6.02 -1.92
CA ILE A 236 26.74 6.35 -3.34
C ILE A 236 27.96 5.74 -4.03
N PRO A 237 27.82 4.70 -4.87
CA PRO A 237 28.93 4.17 -5.64
C PRO A 237 29.33 5.16 -6.76
N ASP A 238 30.57 5.13 -7.16
CA ASP A 238 31.04 5.88 -8.33
C ASP A 238 30.37 5.35 -9.60
N SER A 239 30.46 6.11 -10.69
CA SER A 239 29.76 5.80 -11.94
C SER A 239 29.93 4.35 -12.39
N GLY A 240 28.81 3.68 -12.64
CA GLY A 240 28.75 2.26 -13.05
C GLY A 240 29.00 1.25 -11.93
N GLY A 241 29.31 1.71 -10.71
CA GLY A 241 29.54 0.85 -9.56
C GLY A 241 28.27 0.22 -8.99
N LYS A 242 28.47 -0.87 -8.23
CA LYS A 242 27.42 -1.56 -7.46
C LYS A 242 27.86 -1.66 -6.01
N ILE A 243 26.91 -1.55 -5.08
CA ILE A 243 27.14 -1.74 -3.65
C ILE A 243 26.97 -3.22 -3.34
N ARG A 244 27.96 -3.84 -2.73
CA ARG A 244 27.93 -5.21 -2.23
C ARG A 244 27.55 -5.21 -0.75
N VAL A 245 26.54 -5.96 -0.36
CA VAL A 245 26.10 -6.06 1.03
C VAL A 245 26.60 -7.38 1.61
N GLU A 246 27.69 -7.32 2.34
CA GLU A 246 28.36 -8.48 2.97
C GLU A 246 27.54 -9.11 4.10
N SER A 247 26.62 -8.37 4.69
CA SER A 247 25.73 -8.86 5.76
C SER A 247 24.45 -9.55 5.25
N VAL A 248 24.24 -9.56 3.93
CA VAL A 248 23.14 -10.28 3.24
C VAL A 248 23.74 -11.41 2.42
N ASN A 249 23.11 -12.57 2.42
CA ASN A 249 23.53 -13.71 1.63
C ASN A 249 22.36 -14.23 0.81
N LYS A 250 22.46 -14.18 -0.50
CA LYS A 250 21.47 -14.68 -1.46
C LYS A 250 21.92 -16.03 -2.03
N GLN A 251 21.14 -16.61 -2.91
CA GLN A 251 21.43 -17.91 -3.52
C GLN A 251 22.82 -18.00 -4.17
N TYR A 252 23.34 -16.87 -4.69
CA TYR A 252 24.66 -16.80 -5.35
C TYR A 252 25.76 -16.13 -4.51
N GLY A 253 25.55 -15.97 -3.21
CA GLY A 253 26.47 -15.30 -2.28
C GLY A 253 26.05 -13.88 -1.94
N HIS A 254 27.04 -13.02 -1.65
CA HIS A 254 26.75 -11.62 -1.31
C HIS A 254 26.25 -10.85 -2.52
N PRO A 255 25.04 -10.24 -2.43
CA PRO A 255 24.44 -9.54 -3.57
C PRO A 255 25.08 -8.19 -3.83
N GLU A 256 25.07 -7.80 -5.10
CA GLU A 256 25.53 -6.51 -5.60
C GLU A 256 24.32 -5.72 -6.14
N TYR A 257 24.19 -4.48 -5.68
CA TYR A 257 23.04 -3.63 -5.95
C TYR A 257 23.45 -2.38 -6.73
N ARG A 258 22.70 -2.04 -7.77
CA ARG A 258 22.77 -0.75 -8.46
C ARG A 258 22.14 0.35 -7.62
N GLY A 259 22.36 1.60 -8.01
CA GLY A 259 21.78 2.76 -7.33
C GLY A 259 22.48 3.10 -6.03
N ILE A 260 21.75 3.68 -5.10
CA ILE A 260 22.28 4.14 -3.81
C ILE A 260 21.64 3.36 -2.66
N PHE A 261 22.33 3.34 -1.52
CA PHE A 261 21.72 2.88 -0.27
C PHE A 261 21.44 4.05 0.65
N GLU A 262 20.28 3.99 1.28
CA GLU A 262 19.93 4.81 2.43
C GLU A 262 19.80 3.91 3.65
N ILE A 263 20.48 4.27 4.74
CA ILE A 263 20.54 3.49 5.97
C ILE A 263 20.13 4.38 7.13
N ASP A 264 19.07 3.96 7.81
CA ASP A 264 18.51 4.65 8.96
C ASP A 264 18.53 3.78 10.21
N LEU A 265 18.74 4.42 11.36
CA LEU A 265 18.50 3.79 12.65
C LEU A 265 17.01 3.88 13.01
N VAL A 266 16.35 2.75 13.18
CA VAL A 266 14.93 2.63 13.54
C VAL A 266 14.81 1.67 14.71
N ASP A 267 14.25 2.12 15.83
CA ASP A 267 13.99 1.30 17.02
C ASP A 267 15.16 0.37 17.44
N LYS A 268 16.40 0.90 17.40
CA LYS A 268 17.65 0.21 17.73
C LYS A 268 18.18 -0.78 16.68
N ALA A 269 17.61 -0.84 15.49
CA ALA A 269 18.09 -1.61 14.36
C ALA A 269 18.34 -0.73 13.14
N LEU A 270 19.15 -1.20 12.19
CA LEU A 270 19.39 -0.52 10.94
C LEU A 270 18.41 -1.01 9.89
N HIS A 271 17.73 -0.09 9.20
CA HIS A 271 16.97 -0.37 8.00
C HIS A 271 17.78 0.05 6.77
N ILE A 272 17.76 -0.79 5.74
CA ILE A 272 18.50 -0.57 4.48
C ILE A 272 17.49 -0.38 3.36
N ILE A 273 17.56 0.75 2.68
CA ILE A 273 16.75 1.03 1.50
C ILE A 273 17.68 1.18 0.29
N ASN A 274 17.44 0.41 -0.75
CA ASN A 274 18.08 0.55 -2.04
C ASN A 274 17.20 1.44 -2.94
N GLU A 275 17.68 2.59 -3.34
CA GLU A 275 16.99 3.50 -4.28
C GLU A 275 17.73 3.49 -5.62
N LEU A 276 16.99 3.13 -6.70
CA LEU A 276 17.55 3.02 -8.03
C LEU A 276 16.52 3.31 -9.12
N PRO A 277 16.93 3.56 -10.39
CA PRO A 277 16.03 3.64 -11.53
C PRO A 277 15.21 2.37 -11.68
N LEU A 278 13.92 2.50 -12.02
CA LEU A 278 12.99 1.37 -12.17
C LEU A 278 13.50 0.32 -13.18
N GLU A 279 14.08 0.75 -14.30
CA GLU A 279 14.61 -0.19 -15.29
C GLU A 279 15.79 -1.01 -14.73
N GLU A 280 16.66 -0.40 -13.95
CA GLU A 280 17.78 -1.10 -13.31
C GLU A 280 17.32 -2.09 -12.21
N TYR A 281 16.22 -1.77 -11.51
CA TYR A 281 15.58 -2.71 -10.61
C TYR A 281 15.12 -3.97 -11.35
N LEU A 282 14.55 -3.81 -12.55
CA LEU A 282 14.06 -4.93 -13.35
C LEU A 282 15.20 -5.83 -13.87
N TYR A 283 16.43 -5.34 -14.02
CA TYR A 283 17.58 -6.16 -14.40
C TYR A 283 17.84 -7.30 -13.40
N SER A 284 17.48 -7.10 -12.13
CA SER A 284 17.63 -8.09 -11.07
C SER A 284 16.33 -8.82 -10.70
N VAL A 285 15.16 -8.24 -11.04
CA VAL A 285 13.86 -8.90 -10.83
C VAL A 285 13.63 -9.98 -11.89
N VAL A 286 13.78 -9.65 -13.17
CA VAL A 286 13.45 -10.58 -14.26
C VAL A 286 14.20 -11.91 -14.12
N PRO A 287 15.53 -11.96 -13.91
CA PRO A 287 16.23 -13.25 -13.75
C PRO A 287 15.89 -13.95 -12.42
N SER A 288 15.44 -13.19 -11.40
CA SER A 288 15.03 -13.78 -10.12
C SER A 288 13.63 -14.42 -10.16
N GLU A 289 12.80 -14.03 -11.13
CA GLU A 289 11.42 -14.52 -11.30
C GLU A 289 11.28 -15.53 -12.45
N MET A 290 12.14 -15.49 -13.46
CA MET A 290 12.06 -16.33 -14.64
C MET A 290 13.44 -16.81 -15.08
N PRO A 291 13.61 -18.12 -15.40
CA PRO A 291 14.86 -18.64 -15.96
C PRO A 291 15.30 -17.86 -17.20
N THR A 292 16.57 -17.45 -17.24
CA THR A 292 17.12 -16.58 -18.30
C THR A 292 17.31 -17.31 -19.64
N GLU A 293 17.28 -18.64 -19.61
CA GLU A 293 17.32 -19.53 -20.78
C GLU A 293 15.99 -19.57 -21.55
N TYR A 294 14.93 -18.96 -21.02
CA TYR A 294 13.65 -18.88 -21.71
C TYR A 294 13.75 -17.99 -22.95
N GLN A 295 12.83 -18.18 -23.87
CA GLN A 295 12.79 -17.41 -25.10
C GLN A 295 12.70 -15.91 -24.82
N LYS A 296 13.39 -15.11 -25.63
CA LYS A 296 13.48 -13.66 -25.51
C LYS A 296 12.11 -12.97 -25.31
N GLU A 297 11.10 -13.40 -26.08
CA GLU A 297 9.75 -12.82 -25.98
C GLU A 297 9.07 -13.13 -24.62
N ALA A 298 9.38 -14.26 -24.01
CA ALA A 298 8.91 -14.57 -22.66
C ALA A 298 9.57 -13.65 -21.61
N LEU A 299 10.89 -13.42 -21.72
CA LEU A 299 11.61 -12.49 -20.86
C LEU A 299 11.09 -11.05 -21.03
N LYS A 300 10.76 -10.63 -22.26
CA LYS A 300 10.15 -9.32 -22.56
C LYS A 300 8.75 -9.21 -21.92
N ALA A 301 7.92 -10.23 -22.04
CA ALA A 301 6.60 -10.27 -21.39
C ALA A 301 6.73 -10.17 -19.87
N GLN A 302 7.68 -10.91 -19.27
CA GLN A 302 7.97 -10.81 -17.82
C GLN A 302 8.42 -9.40 -17.44
N ALA A 303 9.30 -8.76 -18.22
CA ALA A 303 9.76 -7.39 -17.95
C ALA A 303 8.60 -6.38 -17.97
N VAL A 304 7.68 -6.48 -18.93
CA VAL A 304 6.47 -5.62 -19.02
C VAL A 304 5.54 -5.85 -17.83
N CYS A 305 5.30 -7.10 -17.44
CA CYS A 305 4.50 -7.43 -16.27
C CYS A 305 5.14 -6.93 -14.98
N ALA A 306 6.43 -7.18 -14.77
CA ALA A 306 7.17 -6.77 -13.58
C ALA A 306 7.21 -5.23 -13.45
N ARG A 307 7.39 -4.50 -14.57
CA ARG A 307 7.34 -3.04 -14.61
C ARG A 307 5.96 -2.51 -14.21
N SER A 308 4.90 -3.08 -14.77
CA SER A 308 3.52 -2.68 -14.46
C SER A 308 3.20 -2.91 -12.97
N TYR A 309 3.59 -4.06 -12.45
CA TYR A 309 3.46 -4.38 -11.02
C TYR A 309 4.22 -3.36 -10.15
N ALA A 310 5.50 -3.11 -10.45
CA ALA A 310 6.32 -2.19 -9.69
C ALA A 310 5.73 -0.77 -9.67
N ILE A 311 5.24 -0.25 -10.81
CA ILE A 311 4.59 1.06 -10.90
C ILE A 311 3.34 1.11 -10.00
N LYS A 312 2.54 0.05 -9.96
CA LYS A 312 1.37 -0.02 -9.06
C LYS A 312 1.78 -0.02 -7.59
N GLN A 313 2.86 -0.73 -7.22
CA GLN A 313 3.37 -0.72 -5.86
C GLN A 313 3.95 0.66 -5.48
N MET A 314 4.62 1.34 -6.40
CA MET A 314 5.13 2.70 -6.18
C MET A 314 4.02 3.72 -5.92
N ALA A 315 2.86 3.55 -6.53
CA ALA A 315 1.66 4.36 -6.24
C ALA A 315 0.97 3.94 -4.93
N GLY A 316 1.29 2.76 -4.40
CA GLY A 316 0.77 2.25 -3.13
C GLY A 316 1.51 2.84 -1.92
N LYS A 317 0.94 2.62 -0.72
CA LYS A 317 1.52 3.12 0.55
C LYS A 317 1.83 2.00 1.55
N ARG A 318 1.86 0.76 1.10
CA ARG A 318 2.00 -0.41 1.99
C ARG A 318 3.24 -0.34 2.88
N LEU A 319 4.38 0.12 2.33
CA LEU A 319 5.65 0.27 3.05
C LEU A 319 6.11 1.73 3.19
N ALA A 320 5.24 2.70 2.93
CA ALA A 320 5.59 4.12 2.99
C ALA A 320 6.06 4.58 4.39
N ALA A 321 5.54 3.96 5.45
CA ALA A 321 5.99 4.20 6.83
C ALA A 321 7.41 3.68 7.09
N LEU A 322 7.88 2.73 6.29
CA LEU A 322 9.25 2.22 6.31
C LEU A 322 10.17 2.95 5.31
N GLY A 323 9.62 3.86 4.51
CA GLY A 323 10.37 4.62 3.52
C GLY A 323 10.58 3.91 2.19
N ALA A 324 9.84 2.84 1.91
CA ALA A 324 9.98 2.00 0.73
C ALA A 324 8.68 1.87 -0.07
N HIS A 325 8.80 1.46 -1.33
CA HIS A 325 7.70 1.07 -2.19
C HIS A 325 7.43 -0.43 -2.08
N VAL A 326 8.48 -1.22 -2.07
CA VAL A 326 8.49 -2.70 -2.06
C VAL A 326 9.58 -3.21 -1.14
N ASP A 327 9.52 -4.50 -0.78
CA ASP A 327 10.67 -5.24 -0.25
C ASP A 327 11.27 -6.17 -1.31
N ASP A 328 12.33 -6.89 -0.97
CA ASP A 328 13.08 -7.77 -1.86
C ASP A 328 12.59 -9.23 -1.84
N SER A 329 11.43 -9.50 -1.21
CA SER A 329 10.90 -10.85 -0.99
C SER A 329 9.73 -11.22 -1.90
N VAL A 330 9.29 -12.48 -1.82
CA VAL A 330 8.09 -13.01 -2.47
C VAL A 330 6.77 -12.30 -2.05
N ALA A 331 6.79 -11.43 -1.04
CA ALA A 331 5.63 -10.62 -0.67
C ALA A 331 5.34 -9.52 -1.69
N PHE A 332 6.32 -9.23 -2.55
CA PHE A 332 6.24 -8.30 -3.68
C PHE A 332 6.78 -8.98 -4.94
N GLN A 333 8.02 -8.70 -5.33
CA GLN A 333 8.75 -9.36 -6.42
C GLN A 333 10.13 -9.75 -5.91
N VAL A 334 10.56 -10.95 -6.20
CA VAL A 334 11.89 -11.40 -5.79
C VAL A 334 12.94 -10.51 -6.46
N TYR A 335 13.74 -9.86 -5.63
CA TYR A 335 14.74 -8.91 -6.09
C TYR A 335 16.14 -9.39 -5.71
N ASN A 336 17.01 -9.43 -6.72
CA ASN A 336 18.43 -9.74 -6.60
C ASN A 336 18.74 -11.12 -5.94
N ASN A 337 17.85 -12.11 -6.15
CA ASN A 337 18.08 -13.49 -5.71
C ASN A 337 19.00 -14.25 -6.66
N LEU A 338 19.05 -13.85 -7.93
CA LEU A 338 20.00 -14.28 -8.94
C LEU A 338 20.76 -13.07 -9.50
N ARG A 339 21.93 -13.31 -10.09
CA ARG A 339 22.73 -12.26 -10.74
C ARG A 339 22.01 -11.73 -11.96
N GLU A 340 22.28 -10.45 -12.27
CA GLU A 340 21.88 -9.87 -13.55
C GLU A 340 22.41 -10.71 -14.71
N ASP A 341 21.60 -10.85 -15.75
CA ASP A 341 21.90 -11.62 -16.94
C ASP A 341 21.71 -10.77 -18.20
N ALA A 342 22.57 -10.97 -19.20
CA ALA A 342 22.56 -10.18 -20.44
C ALA A 342 21.22 -10.30 -21.22
N ALA A 343 20.60 -11.49 -21.26
CA ALA A 343 19.34 -11.70 -21.96
C ALA A 343 18.19 -10.96 -21.24
N SER A 344 18.18 -11.00 -19.92
CA SER A 344 17.22 -10.26 -19.08
C SER A 344 17.38 -8.75 -19.24
N ILE A 345 18.62 -8.23 -19.20
CA ILE A 345 18.91 -6.81 -19.41
C ILE A 345 18.44 -6.37 -20.80
N ALA A 346 18.72 -7.17 -21.84
CA ALA A 346 18.27 -6.87 -23.20
C ALA A 346 16.73 -6.83 -23.30
N ALA A 347 16.03 -7.79 -22.69
CA ALA A 347 14.57 -7.84 -22.67
C ALA A 347 13.95 -6.62 -21.98
N VAL A 348 14.51 -6.20 -20.85
CA VAL A 348 14.08 -4.98 -20.13
C VAL A 348 14.29 -3.74 -21.00
N ASN A 349 15.47 -3.58 -21.61
CA ASN A 349 15.80 -2.42 -22.43
C ASN A 349 14.94 -2.32 -23.69
N GLU A 350 14.68 -3.44 -24.37
CA GLU A 350 13.82 -3.48 -25.56
C GLU A 350 12.35 -3.18 -25.26
N THR A 351 11.93 -3.37 -24.01
CA THR A 351 10.57 -3.06 -23.55
C THR A 351 10.51 -1.84 -22.65
N LYS A 352 11.57 -1.00 -22.63
CA LYS A 352 11.67 0.15 -21.76
C LYS A 352 10.42 1.04 -21.84
N GLY A 353 9.83 1.36 -20.68
CA GLY A 353 8.64 2.19 -20.56
C GLY A 353 7.33 1.50 -20.95
N GLN A 354 7.34 0.28 -21.52
CA GLN A 354 6.12 -0.45 -21.87
C GLN A 354 5.46 -1.03 -20.62
N VAL A 355 4.15 -0.85 -20.50
CA VAL A 355 3.32 -1.33 -19.38
C VAL A 355 2.04 -1.98 -19.91
N VAL A 356 1.44 -2.83 -19.10
CA VAL A 356 0.08 -3.32 -19.36
C VAL A 356 -0.91 -2.23 -18.91
N TRP A 357 -1.81 -1.85 -19.82
CA TRP A 357 -2.82 -0.82 -19.57
C TRP A 357 -4.21 -1.42 -19.61
N ALA A 358 -5.00 -1.24 -18.59
CA ALA A 358 -6.38 -1.68 -18.52
C ALA A 358 -7.20 -0.77 -17.60
N GLU A 359 -8.50 -0.67 -17.86
CA GLU A 359 -9.43 0.15 -17.06
C GLU A 359 -8.92 1.59 -16.85
N ASN A 360 -8.34 2.21 -17.90
CA ASN A 360 -7.77 3.57 -17.92
C ASN A 360 -6.63 3.80 -16.90
N GLN A 361 -5.87 2.76 -16.56
CA GLN A 361 -4.70 2.84 -15.68
C GLN A 361 -3.71 1.74 -15.97
N VAL A 362 -2.50 1.84 -15.42
CA VAL A 362 -1.56 0.73 -15.40
C VAL A 362 -2.19 -0.44 -14.66
N ALA A 363 -2.17 -1.63 -15.27
CA ALA A 363 -2.80 -2.82 -14.71
C ALA A 363 -2.01 -3.39 -13.51
N GLU A 364 -2.73 -4.05 -12.61
CA GLU A 364 -2.13 -4.96 -11.62
C GLU A 364 -1.79 -6.27 -12.34
N THR A 365 -0.51 -6.60 -12.42
CA THR A 365 -0.03 -7.77 -13.14
C THR A 365 0.55 -8.78 -12.15
N TYR A 366 -0.24 -9.78 -11.84
CA TYR A 366 0.21 -10.92 -11.03
C TYR A 366 0.70 -12.04 -11.94
N PHE A 367 1.74 -12.74 -11.52
CA PHE A 367 2.30 -13.87 -12.23
C PHE A 367 2.62 -15.03 -11.28
N TYR A 368 2.71 -16.21 -11.83
CA TYR A 368 2.99 -17.46 -11.11
C TYR A 368 3.77 -18.39 -12.02
N SER A 369 4.44 -19.39 -11.44
CA SER A 369 5.36 -20.25 -12.18
C SER A 369 4.64 -21.21 -13.12
N VAL A 370 3.62 -21.93 -12.64
CA VAL A 370 2.95 -23.00 -13.41
C VAL A 370 1.46 -23.01 -13.11
N SER A 371 0.61 -22.97 -14.12
CA SER A 371 -0.84 -23.14 -13.95
C SER A 371 -1.24 -24.61 -13.73
N ALA A 372 -2.44 -24.81 -13.19
CA ALA A 372 -3.08 -26.11 -13.20
C ALA A 372 -3.80 -26.43 -14.53
N GLY A 373 -3.70 -25.55 -15.54
CA GLY A 373 -4.49 -25.52 -16.78
C GLY A 373 -5.58 -24.46 -16.75
N VAL A 374 -5.65 -23.67 -15.68
CA VAL A 374 -6.58 -22.56 -15.48
C VAL A 374 -5.94 -21.53 -14.58
N SER A 375 -6.18 -20.23 -14.81
CA SER A 375 -5.81 -19.16 -13.91
C SER A 375 -6.98 -18.75 -13.01
N ALA A 376 -6.67 -18.29 -11.79
CA ALA A 376 -7.68 -17.83 -10.84
C ALA A 376 -8.10 -16.37 -11.10
N GLY A 377 -9.32 -16.04 -10.71
CA GLY A 377 -9.76 -14.66 -10.66
C GLY A 377 -9.26 -13.96 -9.40
N ILE A 378 -9.11 -12.63 -9.46
CA ILE A 378 -8.57 -11.82 -8.34
C ILE A 378 -9.38 -11.99 -7.05
N LYS A 379 -10.70 -12.12 -7.13
CA LYS A 379 -11.55 -12.36 -5.94
C LYS A 379 -11.36 -13.73 -5.31
N GLU A 380 -10.88 -14.69 -6.06
CA GLU A 380 -10.70 -16.06 -5.57
C GLU A 380 -9.43 -16.20 -4.72
N VAL A 381 -8.38 -15.47 -5.10
CA VAL A 381 -7.06 -15.54 -4.45
C VAL A 381 -6.84 -14.38 -3.49
N TRP A 382 -7.05 -13.14 -3.94
CA TRP A 382 -6.75 -11.95 -3.15
C TRP A 382 -7.95 -11.39 -2.37
N PHE A 383 -9.14 -12.00 -2.48
CA PHE A 383 -10.37 -11.53 -1.82
C PHE A 383 -10.67 -10.06 -2.08
N ALA A 384 -10.33 -9.60 -3.30
CA ALA A 384 -10.58 -8.25 -3.73
C ALA A 384 -12.08 -7.91 -3.62
N LYS A 385 -12.41 -6.69 -3.21
CA LYS A 385 -13.81 -6.24 -3.09
C LYS A 385 -14.50 -6.15 -4.46
N LYS A 386 -13.73 -5.85 -5.51
CA LYS A 386 -14.22 -5.71 -6.90
C LYS A 386 -13.46 -6.66 -7.83
N ASP A 387 -14.13 -7.16 -8.85
CA ASP A 387 -13.47 -7.84 -9.95
C ASP A 387 -12.68 -6.84 -10.79
N ARG A 388 -11.68 -7.37 -11.50
CA ARG A 388 -10.97 -6.68 -12.56
C ARG A 388 -11.25 -7.41 -13.87
N SER A 389 -11.63 -6.67 -14.91
CA SER A 389 -11.99 -7.27 -16.21
C SER A 389 -10.86 -8.12 -16.81
N TYR A 390 -9.62 -7.81 -16.49
CA TYR A 390 -8.40 -8.48 -16.96
C TYR A 390 -7.83 -9.52 -15.98
N LEU A 391 -8.40 -9.71 -14.80
CA LEU A 391 -8.00 -10.69 -13.77
C LEU A 391 -9.15 -11.66 -13.44
N MET A 392 -9.82 -12.13 -14.47
CA MET A 392 -10.88 -13.13 -14.40
C MET A 392 -10.31 -14.54 -14.56
N PRO A 393 -11.01 -15.59 -14.06
CA PRO A 393 -10.62 -16.96 -14.33
C PRO A 393 -10.51 -17.20 -15.84
N CYS A 394 -9.40 -17.76 -16.27
CA CYS A 394 -9.13 -18.06 -17.68
C CYS A 394 -8.67 -19.50 -17.84
N VAL A 395 -9.31 -20.23 -18.74
CA VAL A 395 -8.90 -21.59 -19.11
C VAL A 395 -7.70 -21.52 -20.05
N LEU A 396 -6.61 -22.16 -19.66
CA LEU A 396 -5.33 -22.21 -20.38
C LEU A 396 -5.13 -23.56 -21.09
N LEU A 397 -6.23 -24.15 -21.56
CA LEU A 397 -6.24 -25.39 -22.28
C LEU A 397 -6.20 -25.11 -23.79
N GLY A 398 -5.44 -25.91 -24.55
CA GLY A 398 -5.41 -25.83 -26.00
C GLY A 398 -6.79 -26.08 -26.63
N ASP A 399 -7.09 -27.19 -27.22
CA ASP A 399 -8.29 -27.41 -28.03
C ASP A 399 -9.54 -28.00 -27.35
N SER A 400 -9.63 -28.09 -26.03
CA SER A 400 -10.78 -28.73 -25.38
C SER A 400 -11.79 -27.76 -24.81
N ARG A 401 -12.92 -27.57 -25.50
CA ARG A 401 -14.12 -26.84 -25.06
C ARG A 401 -15.01 -27.66 -24.10
N LYS A 402 -14.45 -28.57 -23.32
CA LYS A 402 -15.23 -29.26 -22.28
C LYS A 402 -15.50 -28.28 -21.15
N THR A 403 -16.73 -27.81 -21.05
CA THR A 403 -17.22 -26.97 -19.98
C THR A 403 -17.44 -27.81 -18.71
N LEU A 404 -16.37 -28.08 -17.98
CA LEU A 404 -16.48 -28.60 -16.61
C LEU A 404 -16.82 -27.44 -15.67
N ASP A 405 -17.76 -27.67 -14.77
CA ASP A 405 -18.03 -26.73 -13.69
C ASP A 405 -17.04 -26.96 -12.54
N LEU A 406 -15.87 -26.29 -12.62
CA LEU A 406 -14.79 -26.49 -11.66
C LEU A 406 -15.17 -26.07 -10.21
N GLN A 407 -16.32 -25.47 -9.99
CA GLN A 407 -16.84 -25.21 -8.64
C GLN A 407 -17.33 -26.50 -7.98
N LYS A 408 -17.65 -27.53 -8.76
CA LYS A 408 -18.07 -28.84 -8.27
C LYS A 408 -16.87 -29.75 -8.03
N GLU A 409 -16.77 -30.31 -6.84
CA GLU A 409 -15.66 -31.17 -6.43
C GLU A 409 -15.44 -32.36 -7.39
N ALA A 410 -16.54 -32.99 -7.86
CA ALA A 410 -16.48 -34.11 -8.78
C ALA A 410 -15.89 -33.73 -10.15
N ASP A 411 -16.29 -32.57 -10.68
CA ASP A 411 -15.79 -32.09 -11.98
C ASP A 411 -14.36 -31.59 -11.85
N PHE A 412 -14.00 -30.93 -10.75
CA PHE A 412 -12.64 -30.54 -10.47
C PHE A 412 -11.70 -31.75 -10.30
N SER A 413 -12.17 -32.81 -9.63
CA SER A 413 -11.40 -34.07 -9.51
C SER A 413 -11.17 -34.73 -10.87
N LYS A 414 -12.15 -34.69 -11.78
CA LYS A 414 -11.97 -35.16 -13.17
C LYS A 414 -10.97 -34.29 -13.92
N PHE A 415 -11.06 -32.97 -13.77
CA PHE A 415 -10.13 -32.02 -14.38
C PHE A 415 -8.67 -32.28 -13.98
N LEU A 416 -8.40 -32.56 -12.68
CA LEU A 416 -7.05 -32.88 -12.23
C LEU A 416 -6.52 -34.21 -12.77
N LYS A 417 -7.39 -35.19 -13.03
CA LYS A 417 -7.03 -36.48 -13.60
C LYS A 417 -6.85 -36.43 -15.11
N ASP A 418 -7.46 -35.46 -15.77
CA ASP A 418 -7.32 -35.27 -17.20
C ASP A 418 -5.97 -34.57 -17.49
N GLU A 419 -5.08 -35.25 -18.18
CA GLU A 419 -3.78 -34.71 -18.62
C GLU A 419 -3.92 -33.87 -19.89
N THR A 420 -5.01 -33.13 -20.03
CA THR A 420 -5.32 -32.34 -21.21
C THR A 420 -4.19 -31.41 -21.63
N LYS A 421 -4.16 -31.09 -22.92
CA LYS A 421 -3.20 -30.20 -23.58
C LYS A 421 -3.33 -28.75 -23.10
N SER A 422 -2.77 -28.45 -21.92
CA SER A 422 -2.56 -27.09 -21.44
C SER A 422 -1.19 -26.59 -21.89
N TYR A 423 -1.02 -25.27 -21.94
CA TYR A 423 0.29 -24.65 -22.18
C TYR A 423 1.35 -25.14 -21.18
N ASP A 424 0.97 -25.39 -19.92
CA ASP A 424 1.85 -25.84 -18.85
C ASP A 424 1.93 -27.37 -18.71
N ALA A 425 1.28 -28.14 -19.58
CA ALA A 425 1.15 -29.59 -19.42
C ALA A 425 2.50 -30.34 -19.33
N ASN A 426 3.56 -29.78 -19.91
CA ASN A 426 4.91 -30.35 -19.84
C ASN A 426 5.70 -29.94 -18.60
N SER A 427 5.17 -29.00 -17.79
CA SER A 427 5.85 -28.58 -16.58
C SER A 427 5.81 -29.68 -15.50
N PRO A 428 6.91 -29.90 -14.77
CA PRO A 428 6.93 -30.85 -13.66
C PRO A 428 5.87 -30.58 -12.59
N TRP A 429 5.56 -29.30 -12.32
CA TRP A 429 4.55 -28.89 -11.34
C TRP A 429 3.12 -28.81 -11.88
N TYR A 430 2.90 -29.14 -13.14
CA TYR A 430 1.55 -29.19 -13.72
C TYR A 430 0.61 -30.10 -12.94
N ARG A 431 1.16 -31.22 -12.41
CA ARG A 431 0.47 -32.13 -11.47
C ARG A 431 1.42 -32.51 -10.34
N TRP A 432 0.87 -32.61 -9.16
CA TRP A 432 1.61 -33.03 -7.97
C TRP A 432 0.71 -33.82 -7.02
N ARG A 433 1.34 -34.61 -6.15
CA ARG A 433 0.67 -35.38 -5.11
C ARG A 433 1.54 -35.41 -3.86
N THR A 434 0.89 -35.36 -2.68
CA THR A 434 1.55 -35.61 -1.40
C THR A 434 0.64 -36.40 -0.49
N THR A 435 1.24 -37.18 0.42
CA THR A 435 0.51 -37.93 1.45
C THR A 435 0.92 -37.39 2.82
N VAL A 436 -0.06 -37.06 3.63
CA VAL A 436 0.12 -36.49 4.97
C VAL A 436 -0.59 -37.39 5.95
N SER A 437 0.13 -37.91 6.97
CA SER A 437 -0.51 -38.67 8.04
C SER A 437 -1.41 -37.75 8.88
N GLU A 438 -2.44 -38.30 9.51
CA GLU A 438 -3.32 -37.52 10.42
C GLU A 438 -2.50 -36.78 11.49
N LYS A 439 -1.49 -37.43 12.04
CA LYS A 439 -0.59 -36.84 13.05
C LYS A 439 0.17 -35.63 12.49
N GLN A 440 0.74 -35.73 11.29
CA GLN A 440 1.43 -34.60 10.64
C GLN A 440 0.48 -33.46 10.32
N LEU A 441 -0.70 -33.76 9.78
CA LEU A 441 -1.72 -32.74 9.47
C LEU A 441 -2.18 -32.01 10.72
N GLN A 442 -2.43 -32.76 11.81
CA GLN A 442 -2.74 -32.22 13.14
C GLN A 442 -1.65 -31.25 13.60
N GLN A 443 -0.38 -31.65 13.48
CA GLN A 443 0.75 -30.84 13.89
C GLN A 443 0.81 -29.53 13.08
N PHE A 444 0.76 -29.60 11.74
CA PHE A 444 0.84 -28.41 10.87
C PHE A 444 -0.27 -27.40 11.18
N ILE A 445 -1.49 -27.88 11.36
CA ILE A 445 -2.61 -27.00 11.70
C ILE A 445 -2.43 -26.38 13.07
N SER A 446 -2.09 -27.19 14.09
CA SER A 446 -1.91 -26.70 15.46
C SER A 446 -0.81 -25.65 15.60
N GLU A 447 0.31 -25.81 14.89
CA GLU A 447 1.43 -24.88 14.90
C GLU A 447 1.07 -23.52 14.25
N LYS A 448 0.21 -23.52 13.24
CA LYS A 448 -0.01 -22.35 12.38
C LYS A 448 -1.34 -21.64 12.61
N ILE A 449 -2.38 -22.35 13.07
CA ILE A 449 -3.75 -21.84 13.08
C ILE A 449 -3.91 -20.55 13.89
N LYS A 450 -3.26 -20.46 15.06
CA LYS A 450 -3.32 -19.30 15.94
C LYS A 450 -2.74 -18.06 15.25
N SER A 451 -1.54 -18.15 14.69
CA SER A 451 -0.89 -17.02 14.00
C SER A 451 -1.66 -16.60 12.74
N ARG A 452 -2.32 -17.55 12.05
CA ARG A 452 -3.19 -17.24 10.91
C ARG A 452 -4.46 -16.52 11.35
N TYR A 453 -5.06 -16.92 12.46
CA TYR A 453 -6.19 -16.23 13.07
C TYR A 453 -5.82 -14.78 13.46
N GLU A 454 -4.71 -14.59 14.15
CA GLU A 454 -4.25 -13.26 14.60
C GLU A 454 -3.99 -12.30 13.43
N LYS A 455 -3.48 -12.81 12.31
CA LYS A 455 -3.28 -12.00 11.09
C LYS A 455 -4.58 -11.54 10.45
N ASN A 456 -5.61 -12.37 10.44
CA ASN A 456 -6.94 -12.01 9.94
C ASN A 456 -8.04 -12.86 10.58
N PRO A 457 -8.59 -12.39 11.71
CA PRO A 457 -9.62 -13.14 12.46
C PRO A 457 -10.86 -13.52 11.64
N THR A 458 -11.26 -12.67 10.68
CA THR A 458 -12.48 -12.90 9.88
C THR A 458 -12.39 -14.12 8.96
N GLN A 459 -11.19 -14.58 8.67
CA GLN A 459 -10.93 -15.69 7.75
C GLN A 459 -10.91 -17.07 8.44
N ILE A 460 -11.04 -17.13 9.76
CA ILE A 460 -11.11 -18.37 10.52
C ILE A 460 -12.28 -18.27 11.49
N GLN A 461 -13.28 -19.12 11.30
CA GLN A 461 -14.52 -19.09 12.07
C GLN A 461 -14.75 -20.42 12.79
N THR A 462 -15.24 -20.35 14.00
CA THR A 462 -15.58 -21.51 14.85
C THR A 462 -17.07 -21.74 14.88
N LYS A 463 -17.50 -23.01 14.78
CA LYS A 463 -18.90 -23.41 14.88
C LYS A 463 -19.40 -23.13 16.28
N GLN A 464 -20.56 -22.47 16.39
CA GLN A 464 -21.25 -22.19 17.64
C GLN A 464 -22.25 -23.30 17.97
N LYS A 465 -22.81 -23.28 19.19
CA LYS A 465 -23.79 -24.26 19.64
C LYS A 465 -25.09 -24.28 18.79
N ASP A 466 -25.47 -23.13 18.25
CA ASP A 466 -26.62 -22.98 17.35
C ASP A 466 -26.33 -23.38 15.89
N GLY A 467 -25.09 -23.84 15.60
CA GLY A 467 -24.67 -24.26 14.27
C GLY A 467 -24.12 -23.15 13.39
N THR A 468 -24.19 -21.89 13.80
CA THR A 468 -23.60 -20.74 13.10
C THR A 468 -22.07 -20.73 13.20
N PHE A 469 -21.41 -19.92 12.39
CA PHE A 469 -19.95 -19.80 12.39
C PHE A 469 -19.53 -18.35 12.61
N PHE A 470 -18.70 -18.11 13.64
CA PHE A 470 -18.17 -16.79 13.97
C PHE A 470 -16.69 -16.84 14.30
N SER A 471 -16.04 -15.71 14.14
CA SER A 471 -14.65 -15.49 14.52
C SER A 471 -14.55 -15.23 16.03
N THR A 472 -14.25 -16.28 16.80
CA THR A 472 -14.26 -16.22 18.29
C THR A 472 -12.88 -16.34 18.92
N GLY A 473 -11.83 -16.62 18.15
CA GLY A 473 -10.51 -16.93 18.67
C GLY A 473 -10.35 -18.35 19.22
N GLN A 474 -11.41 -19.13 19.30
CA GLN A 474 -11.37 -20.54 19.70
C GLN A 474 -10.92 -21.41 18.52
N THR A 475 -9.62 -21.46 18.30
CA THR A 475 -9.02 -22.17 17.14
C THR A 475 -8.54 -23.58 17.48
N GLU A 476 -8.64 -24.03 18.72
CA GLU A 476 -8.21 -25.36 19.14
C GLU A 476 -9.16 -26.43 18.60
N LEU A 477 -8.67 -27.29 17.70
CA LEU A 477 -9.48 -28.34 17.05
C LEU A 477 -9.63 -29.61 17.93
N GLY A 478 -8.64 -29.89 18.77
CA GLY A 478 -8.48 -31.25 19.32
C GLY A 478 -8.04 -32.20 18.21
N GLU A 479 -8.37 -33.48 18.32
CA GLU A 479 -8.09 -34.50 17.30
C GLU A 479 -8.91 -34.26 16.02
N ILE A 480 -8.24 -34.24 14.85
CA ILE A 480 -8.91 -34.03 13.55
C ILE A 480 -9.70 -35.28 13.16
N LYS A 481 -11.00 -35.11 12.93
CA LYS A 481 -11.90 -36.17 12.47
C LYS A 481 -12.19 -36.11 10.98
N LYS A 482 -12.31 -34.90 10.43
CA LYS A 482 -12.66 -34.69 9.01
C LYS A 482 -12.08 -33.40 8.47
N VAL A 483 -11.61 -33.45 7.24
CA VAL A 483 -11.19 -32.27 6.45
C VAL A 483 -11.90 -32.34 5.11
N GLU A 484 -12.57 -31.26 4.71
CA GLU A 484 -13.31 -31.21 3.46
C GLU A 484 -13.28 -29.83 2.82
N ILE A 485 -13.20 -29.77 1.49
CA ILE A 485 -13.37 -28.52 0.74
C ILE A 485 -14.87 -28.23 0.62
N LEU A 486 -15.31 -27.09 1.16
CA LEU A 486 -16.72 -26.68 1.10
C LEU A 486 -17.02 -25.81 -0.12
N LYS A 487 -16.03 -25.04 -0.59
CA LYS A 487 -16.25 -24.12 -1.69
C LYS A 487 -15.00 -23.98 -2.55
N ARG A 488 -15.22 -23.98 -3.86
CA ARG A 488 -14.26 -23.63 -4.88
C ARG A 488 -14.65 -22.35 -5.59
N GLY A 489 -13.67 -21.60 -6.07
CA GLY A 489 -13.87 -20.51 -7.01
C GLY A 489 -14.27 -21.03 -8.40
N LYS A 490 -14.65 -20.13 -9.30
CA LYS A 490 -14.98 -20.47 -10.70
C LYS A 490 -13.81 -21.14 -11.43
N SER A 491 -12.58 -20.81 -11.07
CA SER A 491 -11.36 -21.46 -11.57
C SER A 491 -11.13 -22.87 -11.01
N GLY A 492 -11.87 -23.29 -9.99
CA GLY A 492 -11.63 -24.54 -9.27
C GLY A 492 -10.70 -24.42 -8.06
N VAL A 493 -10.09 -23.26 -7.83
CA VAL A 493 -9.24 -23.03 -6.66
C VAL A 493 -10.03 -23.21 -5.37
N ALA A 494 -9.48 -23.90 -4.37
CA ALA A 494 -10.12 -24.08 -3.06
C ALA A 494 -10.12 -22.75 -2.28
N VAL A 495 -11.31 -22.24 -1.95
CA VAL A 495 -11.47 -20.94 -1.26
C VAL A 495 -12.05 -21.08 0.14
N MET A 496 -12.63 -22.23 0.47
CA MET A 496 -13.14 -22.52 1.82
C MET A 496 -13.06 -24.02 2.12
N ALA A 497 -12.50 -24.35 3.28
CA ALA A 497 -12.51 -25.71 3.82
C ALA A 497 -13.12 -25.73 5.22
N GLN A 498 -13.63 -26.89 5.60
CA GLN A 498 -14.06 -27.17 6.97
C GLN A 498 -13.19 -28.26 7.57
N ILE A 499 -12.75 -28.04 8.81
CA ILE A 499 -12.00 -28.99 9.60
C ILE A 499 -12.83 -29.30 10.83
N THR A 500 -13.24 -30.55 10.96
CA THR A 500 -13.99 -31.03 12.13
C THR A 500 -13.03 -31.74 13.07
N GLY A 501 -12.86 -31.22 14.25
CA GLY A 501 -12.06 -31.79 15.31
C GLY A 501 -12.93 -32.33 16.46
N SER A 502 -12.29 -32.94 17.48
CA SER A 502 -12.97 -33.44 18.67
C SER A 502 -13.47 -32.32 19.60
N LYS A 503 -12.82 -31.14 19.58
CA LYS A 503 -13.19 -29.99 20.42
C LYS A 503 -14.01 -28.95 19.64
N ASN A 504 -13.59 -28.59 18.44
CA ASN A 504 -14.22 -27.57 17.63
C ASN A 504 -14.33 -27.97 16.16
N THR A 505 -15.23 -27.32 15.43
CA THR A 505 -15.28 -27.34 13.97
C THR A 505 -14.95 -25.95 13.46
N LEU A 506 -13.96 -25.85 12.56
CA LEU A 506 -13.51 -24.58 12.01
C LEU A 506 -13.83 -24.49 10.51
N ARG A 507 -14.24 -23.31 10.05
CA ARG A 507 -14.23 -22.92 8.64
C ARG A 507 -13.05 -22.01 8.37
N ILE A 508 -12.27 -22.40 7.39
CA ILE A 508 -11.07 -21.70 6.97
C ILE A 508 -11.32 -21.10 5.59
N TYR A 509 -11.16 -19.81 5.50
CA TYR A 509 -11.34 -19.07 4.27
C TYR A 509 -9.97 -18.70 3.69
N THR A 510 -9.92 -18.48 2.41
CA THR A 510 -8.82 -18.10 1.56
C THR A 510 -7.92 -19.26 1.13
N GLU A 511 -7.62 -19.26 -0.15
CA GLU A 511 -6.67 -20.18 -0.76
C GLU A 511 -5.34 -20.20 0.01
N TYR A 512 -4.82 -19.03 0.35
CA TYR A 512 -3.55 -18.89 1.05
C TYR A 512 -3.56 -19.52 2.45
N ASN A 513 -4.66 -19.39 3.22
CA ASN A 513 -4.77 -20.07 4.52
C ASN A 513 -4.79 -21.59 4.36
N LEU A 514 -5.52 -22.09 3.35
CA LEU A 514 -5.62 -23.53 3.11
C LEU A 514 -4.25 -24.11 2.74
N ARG A 515 -3.51 -23.46 1.83
CA ARG A 515 -2.14 -23.87 1.48
C ARG A 515 -1.22 -23.93 2.70
N ASN A 516 -1.25 -22.87 3.52
CA ASN A 516 -0.40 -22.77 4.71
C ASN A 516 -0.71 -23.83 5.75
N LEU A 517 -2.01 -24.06 6.05
CA LEU A 517 -2.42 -24.97 7.12
C LEU A 517 -2.23 -26.44 6.74
N PHE A 518 -2.37 -26.78 5.45
CA PHE A 518 -2.28 -28.17 5.00
C PHE A 518 -0.87 -28.54 4.50
N GLY A 519 0.01 -27.57 4.29
CA GLY A 519 1.39 -27.79 3.83
C GLY A 519 2.43 -27.63 4.93
N GLY A 520 3.67 -28.07 4.67
CA GLY A 520 4.79 -27.93 5.58
C GLY A 520 6.08 -28.49 4.98
N GLU A 521 7.24 -27.99 5.44
CA GLU A 521 8.57 -28.29 4.89
C GLU A 521 8.93 -29.78 4.92
N LYS A 522 8.35 -30.55 5.84
CA LYS A 522 8.58 -31.99 5.97
C LYS A 522 7.77 -32.83 4.97
N LEU A 523 6.92 -32.23 4.16
CA LEU A 523 6.15 -32.97 3.14
C LEU A 523 7.01 -33.25 1.92
N ILE A 524 6.81 -34.45 1.38
CA ILE A 524 7.38 -34.88 0.10
C ILE A 524 6.30 -34.79 -0.95
N TYR A 525 6.57 -34.02 -1.99
CA TYR A 525 5.69 -33.85 -3.13
C TYR A 525 6.21 -34.66 -4.32
N LEU A 526 5.42 -35.61 -4.79
CA LEU A 526 5.68 -36.32 -6.05
C LEU A 526 5.13 -35.48 -7.20
N ARG A 527 6.00 -34.97 -8.06
CA ARG A 527 5.66 -34.18 -9.25
C ARG A 527 5.28 -35.07 -10.44
N LYS A 528 4.78 -34.44 -11.51
CA LYS A 528 4.43 -35.12 -12.78
C LYS A 528 5.62 -35.87 -13.39
N ASP A 529 6.83 -35.32 -13.30
CA ASP A 529 8.08 -35.93 -13.75
C ASP A 529 8.58 -37.10 -12.85
N LYS A 530 7.75 -37.49 -11.87
CA LYS A 530 8.03 -38.56 -10.89
C LYS A 530 9.20 -38.24 -9.94
N LYS A 531 9.67 -37.01 -9.91
CA LYS A 531 10.68 -36.56 -8.92
C LYS A 531 10.00 -36.10 -7.65
N GLU A 532 10.66 -36.41 -6.55
CA GLU A 532 10.26 -35.97 -5.20
C GLU A 532 10.93 -34.65 -4.85
N VAL A 533 10.15 -33.74 -4.25
CA VAL A 533 10.61 -32.44 -3.75
C VAL A 533 10.08 -32.23 -2.36
N SER A 534 10.91 -31.70 -1.46
CA SER A 534 10.55 -31.31 -0.09
C SER A 534 10.98 -29.87 0.19
N GLY A 535 10.75 -29.38 1.42
CA GLY A 535 11.18 -28.04 1.84
C GLY A 535 10.20 -26.91 1.51
N LEU A 536 8.98 -27.21 1.02
CA LEU A 536 7.96 -26.19 0.79
C LEU A 536 7.22 -25.88 2.10
N SER A 537 7.14 -24.62 2.48
CA SER A 537 6.45 -24.17 3.69
C SER A 537 4.92 -24.28 3.62
N CYS A 538 4.36 -24.40 2.41
CA CYS A 538 2.93 -24.52 2.12
C CYS A 538 2.69 -25.47 0.94
N LEU A 539 1.41 -25.82 0.65
CA LEU A 539 1.07 -26.56 -0.56
C LEU A 539 1.47 -25.78 -1.82
N PRO A 540 1.86 -26.46 -2.93
CA PRO A 540 2.34 -25.81 -4.16
C PRO A 540 1.33 -24.83 -4.77
N SER A 541 0.03 -25.11 -4.67
CA SER A 541 -1.05 -24.28 -5.19
C SER A 541 -2.36 -24.48 -4.41
N GLY A 542 -3.36 -23.64 -4.66
CA GLY A 542 -4.74 -23.81 -4.16
C GLY A 542 -5.61 -24.76 -5.01
N TYR A 543 -5.06 -25.34 -6.06
CA TYR A 543 -5.76 -26.29 -6.95
C TYR A 543 -5.50 -27.72 -6.50
N PHE A 544 -6.23 -28.20 -5.49
CA PHE A 544 -6.04 -29.54 -4.94
C PHE A 544 -7.35 -30.18 -4.49
N THR A 545 -7.37 -31.50 -4.47
CA THR A 545 -8.39 -32.35 -3.84
C THR A 545 -7.81 -33.00 -2.60
N ILE A 546 -8.70 -33.41 -1.66
CA ILE A 546 -8.34 -34.11 -0.44
C ILE A 546 -9.09 -35.43 -0.40
N GLU A 547 -8.37 -36.55 -0.25
CA GLU A 547 -8.92 -37.89 -0.08
C GLU A 547 -8.38 -38.49 1.21
N LYS A 548 -9.26 -38.96 2.12
CA LYS A 548 -8.85 -39.71 3.30
C LYS A 548 -8.68 -41.18 2.94
N LYS A 549 -7.50 -41.76 3.25
CA LYS A 549 -7.21 -43.19 3.04
C LYS A 549 -6.50 -43.77 4.27
N GLY A 550 -7.24 -44.55 5.04
CA GLY A 550 -6.77 -45.02 6.34
C GLY A 550 -6.45 -43.84 7.26
N ASP A 551 -5.25 -43.85 7.86
CA ASP A 551 -4.76 -42.80 8.78
C ASP A 551 -4.02 -41.67 8.06
N SER A 552 -4.27 -41.50 6.77
CA SER A 552 -3.59 -40.48 5.98
C SER A 552 -4.56 -39.72 5.09
N TYR A 553 -4.18 -38.49 4.75
CA TYR A 553 -4.82 -37.64 3.77
C TYR A 553 -3.93 -37.55 2.53
N ILE A 554 -4.51 -37.78 1.37
CA ILE A 554 -3.84 -37.65 0.08
C ILE A 554 -4.29 -36.34 -0.53
N PHE A 555 -3.35 -35.46 -0.79
CA PHE A 555 -3.57 -34.24 -1.55
C PHE A 555 -3.08 -34.46 -2.99
N THR A 556 -3.98 -34.29 -3.96
CA THR A 556 -3.66 -34.32 -5.39
C THR A 556 -3.96 -32.95 -5.96
N GLY A 557 -3.00 -32.32 -6.62
CA GLY A 557 -3.15 -30.98 -7.11
C GLY A 557 -2.42 -30.69 -8.42
N GLY A 558 -2.51 -29.43 -8.85
CA GLY A 558 -1.83 -28.93 -10.05
C GLY A 558 -1.43 -27.48 -9.91
N GLY A 559 -0.35 -27.09 -10.61
CA GLY A 559 0.18 -25.74 -10.59
C GLY A 559 1.18 -25.49 -9.44
N TYR A 560 1.93 -24.38 -9.60
CA TYR A 560 2.91 -23.90 -8.62
C TYR A 560 2.97 -22.37 -8.65
N GLY A 561 2.74 -21.71 -7.48
CA GLY A 561 2.80 -20.27 -7.38
C GLY A 561 2.13 -19.69 -6.15
#